data_426a8901b3bc5baf8e1b1fc1ea55baf2
#
_entry.id   426a8901b3bc5baf8e1b1fc1ea55baf2
#
_cell.length_a   1.000
_cell.length_b   1.000
_cell.length_c   1.000
_cell.angle_alpha   90.00
_cell.angle_beta   90.00
_cell.angle_gamma   90.00
#
_symmetry.space_group_name_H-M   'P 1'
#
loop_
_entity.id
_entity.type
_entity.pdbx_description
1 polymer ?
#
loop_
_entity_poly.entity_id
_entity_poly.type
_entity_poly.pdbx_seq_one_letter_code
_entity_poly.pdbx_strand_id
1 'polypeptide(L)'
;MSKYYYLVAGLPELTLEDSKLSYTVADFKSELYSALSEEDRMLIDLFYLQFDNANVLKLLKDKDAAIDPRGNYSAEELAEYISLLKEGGEVSERMFPSYLSTFISEYFNMSVEDDFLHEDRLAALYYAYAMKCKNKFVSAWFSFNLVINNVL
;
A
#
# COMPACT_ATOMS: atom_id res chain seq x y z
N MET A 1 -20.59 -5.76 5.77
CA MET A 1 -20.77 -4.46 5.12
C MET A 1 -21.09 -3.36 6.12
N SER A 2 -22.01 -3.58 7.07
CA SER A 2 -22.34 -2.57 8.08
C SER A 2 -21.13 -2.10 8.88
N LYS A 3 -20.19 -2.99 9.17
CA LYS A 3 -18.96 -2.68 9.87
C LYS A 3 -18.10 -1.65 9.13
N TYR A 4 -17.91 -1.84 7.83
CA TYR A 4 -17.20 -0.89 6.99
C TYR A 4 -17.94 0.45 6.90
N TYR A 5 -19.25 0.38 6.78
CA TYR A 5 -20.08 1.58 6.71
C TYR A 5 -19.88 2.48 7.93
N TYR A 6 -19.91 1.92 9.14
CA TYR A 6 -19.74 2.70 10.36
C TYR A 6 -18.34 3.33 10.45
N LEU A 7 -17.31 2.59 10.11
CA LEU A 7 -15.94 3.09 10.15
C LEU A 7 -15.74 4.23 9.15
N VAL A 8 -16.27 4.06 7.93
CA VAL A 8 -16.15 5.05 6.88
C VAL A 8 -17.02 6.28 7.17
N ALA A 9 -18.22 6.09 7.69
CA ALA A 9 -19.13 7.19 8.03
C ALA A 9 -18.57 8.10 9.12
N GLY A 10 -17.69 7.57 9.98
CA GLY A 10 -17.01 8.37 10.99
C GLY A 10 -15.86 9.23 10.47
N LEU A 11 -15.36 8.95 9.26
CA LEU A 11 -14.20 9.66 8.72
C LEU A 11 -14.39 11.18 8.59
N PRO A 12 -15.54 11.71 8.11
CA PRO A 12 -15.72 13.14 8.04
C PRO A 12 -15.60 13.83 9.40
N GLU A 13 -16.14 13.22 10.45
CA GLU A 13 -16.05 13.75 11.80
C GLU A 13 -14.60 13.73 12.30
N LEU A 14 -13.90 12.65 12.08
CA LEU A 14 -12.47 12.56 12.40
C LEU A 14 -11.68 13.63 11.67
N THR A 15 -11.94 13.85 10.39
CA THR A 15 -11.25 14.86 9.61
C THR A 15 -11.47 16.27 10.15
N LEU A 16 -12.67 16.59 10.60
CA LEU A 16 -12.99 17.90 11.17
C LEU A 16 -12.26 18.17 12.48
N GLU A 17 -12.02 17.15 13.26
CA GLU A 17 -11.40 17.27 14.57
C GLU A 17 -9.90 16.99 14.59
N ASP A 18 -9.40 16.28 13.61
CA ASP A 18 -8.02 15.80 13.55
C ASP A 18 -6.97 16.89 13.62
N SER A 19 -7.25 18.05 13.06
CA SER A 19 -6.34 19.17 13.13
C SER A 19 -6.08 19.60 14.58
N LYS A 20 -6.99 19.26 15.48
CA LYS A 20 -6.90 19.60 16.91
C LYS A 20 -6.30 18.48 17.73
N LEU A 21 -6.53 17.23 17.31
CA LEU A 21 -6.19 16.06 18.09
C LEU A 21 -4.91 15.38 17.62
N SER A 22 -4.31 15.85 16.54
CA SER A 22 -3.12 15.23 15.93
C SER A 22 -3.33 13.75 15.59
N TYR A 23 -4.57 13.38 15.29
CA TYR A 23 -4.95 12.03 14.91
C TYR A 23 -4.46 11.75 13.50
N THR A 24 -3.60 10.75 13.34
CA THR A 24 -2.94 10.45 12.07
C THR A 24 -3.62 9.32 11.30
N VAL A 25 -3.27 9.19 10.02
CA VAL A 25 -3.70 8.04 9.20
C VAL A 25 -3.20 6.72 9.81
N ALA A 26 -2.01 6.73 10.41
CA ALA A 26 -1.47 5.56 11.09
C ALA A 26 -2.30 5.17 12.31
N ASP A 27 -2.75 6.14 13.10
CA ASP A 27 -3.63 5.91 14.25
C ASP A 27 -4.97 5.35 13.79
N PHE A 28 -5.53 5.89 12.72
CA PHE A 28 -6.78 5.40 12.15
C PHE A 28 -6.63 3.95 11.66
N LYS A 29 -5.52 3.64 11.01
CA LYS A 29 -5.21 2.27 10.58
C LYS A 29 -5.17 1.31 11.78
N SER A 30 -4.53 1.71 12.88
CA SER A 30 -4.46 0.91 14.09
C SER A 30 -5.84 0.62 14.68
N GLU A 31 -6.71 1.60 14.69
CA GLU A 31 -8.09 1.42 15.15
C GLU A 31 -8.87 0.47 14.24
N LEU A 32 -8.72 0.59 12.92
CA LEU A 32 -9.33 -0.32 11.97
C LEU A 32 -8.88 -1.76 12.26
N TYR A 33 -7.59 -1.97 12.46
CA TYR A 33 -7.05 -3.30 12.73
C TYR A 33 -7.60 -3.91 14.01
N SER A 34 -7.80 -3.12 15.05
CA SER A 34 -8.37 -3.63 16.30
C SER A 34 -9.85 -3.99 16.18
N ALA A 35 -10.56 -3.36 15.24
CA ALA A 35 -12.01 -3.53 15.06
C ALA A 35 -12.40 -4.57 14.02
N LEU A 36 -11.47 -4.99 13.14
CA LEU A 36 -11.77 -5.79 11.96
C LEU A 36 -11.24 -7.23 12.09
N SER A 37 -11.89 -8.16 11.36
CA SER A 37 -11.43 -9.53 11.24
C SER A 37 -10.13 -9.62 10.43
N GLU A 38 -9.49 -10.78 10.40
CA GLU A 38 -8.28 -11.02 9.63
C GLU A 38 -8.49 -10.76 8.14
N GLU A 39 -9.64 -11.16 7.60
CA GLU A 39 -9.99 -10.91 6.18
C GLU A 39 -10.10 -9.42 5.90
N ASP A 40 -10.72 -8.69 6.81
CA ASP A 40 -10.87 -7.25 6.69
C ASP A 40 -9.50 -6.55 6.80
N ARG A 41 -8.60 -7.08 7.62
CA ARG A 41 -7.23 -6.56 7.73
C ARG A 41 -6.47 -6.73 6.42
N MET A 42 -6.63 -7.86 5.74
CA MET A 42 -6.03 -8.07 4.43
C MET A 42 -6.51 -7.04 3.42
N LEU A 43 -7.79 -6.69 3.46
CA LEU A 43 -8.36 -5.66 2.61
C LEU A 43 -7.74 -4.27 2.91
N ILE A 44 -7.57 -3.96 4.19
CA ILE A 44 -6.95 -2.71 4.62
C ILE A 44 -5.48 -2.67 4.20
N ASP A 45 -4.76 -3.76 4.34
CA ASP A 45 -3.37 -3.86 3.88
C ASP A 45 -3.26 -3.63 2.38
N LEU A 46 -4.17 -4.20 1.61
CA LEU A 46 -4.22 -3.99 0.15
C LEU A 46 -4.40 -2.51 -0.19
N PHE A 47 -5.26 -1.81 0.54
CA PHE A 47 -5.45 -0.37 0.35
C PHE A 47 -4.15 0.41 0.62
N TYR A 48 -3.48 0.13 1.74
CA TYR A 48 -2.28 0.86 2.15
C TYR A 48 -1.04 0.50 1.34
N LEU A 49 -1.07 -0.58 0.57
CA LEU A 49 0.00 -0.90 -0.38
C LEU A 49 0.23 0.21 -1.42
N GLN A 50 -0.74 1.08 -1.66
CA GLN A 50 -0.55 2.24 -2.52
C GLN A 50 0.59 3.13 -2.03
N PHE A 51 0.74 3.28 -0.73
CA PHE A 51 1.83 4.06 -0.14
C PHE A 51 3.16 3.33 -0.25
N ASP A 52 3.15 2.01 -0.10
CA ASP A 52 4.34 1.18 -0.31
C ASP A 52 4.83 1.25 -1.75
N ASN A 53 3.91 1.26 -2.72
CA ASN A 53 4.26 1.43 -4.14
C ASN A 53 5.04 2.74 -4.36
N ALA A 54 4.52 3.84 -3.83
CA ALA A 54 5.18 5.14 -3.93
C ALA A 54 6.53 5.15 -3.22
N ASN A 55 6.61 4.52 -2.06
CA ASN A 55 7.84 4.42 -1.28
C ASN A 55 8.91 3.62 -2.02
N VAL A 56 8.54 2.51 -2.64
CA VAL A 56 9.46 1.70 -3.46
C VAL A 56 10.03 2.54 -4.60
N LEU A 57 9.18 3.26 -5.32
CA LEU A 57 9.64 4.14 -6.41
C LEU A 57 10.65 5.17 -5.93
N LYS A 58 10.41 5.79 -4.79
CA LYS A 58 11.32 6.77 -4.20
C LYS A 58 12.67 6.13 -3.85
N LEU A 59 12.64 4.98 -3.18
CA LEU A 59 13.86 4.31 -2.74
C LEU A 59 14.68 3.73 -3.91
N LEU A 60 14.03 3.36 -5.01
CA LEU A 60 14.73 2.91 -6.20
C LEU A 60 15.52 4.05 -6.86
N LYS A 61 15.01 5.28 -6.77
CA LYS A 61 15.68 6.46 -7.30
C LYS A 61 16.76 7.00 -6.35
N ASP A 62 16.47 6.99 -5.06
CA ASP A 62 17.35 7.49 -4.00
C ASP A 62 17.16 6.62 -2.75
N LYS A 63 18.19 5.85 -2.45
CA LYS A 63 18.16 4.93 -1.29
C LYS A 63 17.97 5.65 0.06
N ASP A 64 18.26 6.93 0.12
CA ASP A 64 18.16 7.73 1.34
C ASP A 64 16.88 8.60 1.34
N ALA A 65 16.00 8.40 0.39
CA ALA A 65 14.75 9.15 0.30
C ALA A 65 13.87 8.95 1.55
N ALA A 66 13.22 10.03 1.96
CA ALA A 66 12.22 9.95 3.01
C ALA A 66 10.96 9.30 2.46
N ILE A 67 10.45 8.28 3.15
CA ILE A 67 9.26 7.57 2.73
C ILE A 67 8.02 8.02 3.51
N ASP A 68 6.86 7.70 2.96
CA ASP A 68 5.57 7.95 3.60
C ASP A 68 5.34 6.86 4.67
N PRO A 69 5.13 7.24 5.94
CA PRO A 69 4.94 6.26 7.02
C PRO A 69 3.61 5.51 6.98
N ARG A 70 2.70 5.89 6.08
CA ARG A 70 1.39 5.23 5.97
C ARG A 70 1.47 3.86 5.31
N GLY A 71 2.57 3.51 4.69
CA GLY A 71 2.77 2.20 4.08
C GLY A 71 2.81 1.07 5.11
N ASN A 72 2.74 -0.16 4.62
CA ASN A 72 2.79 -1.35 5.45
C ASN A 72 4.21 -1.73 5.86
N TYR A 73 5.21 -1.21 5.18
CA TYR A 73 6.62 -1.55 5.38
C TYR A 73 7.44 -0.35 5.80
N SER A 74 8.40 -0.57 6.68
CA SER A 74 9.35 0.46 7.09
C SER A 74 10.39 0.72 6.00
N ALA A 75 11.11 1.83 6.13
CA ALA A 75 12.21 2.16 5.22
C ALA A 75 13.30 1.08 5.25
N GLU A 76 13.59 0.55 6.43
CA GLU A 76 14.59 -0.50 6.63
C GLU A 76 14.19 -1.79 5.95
N GLU A 77 12.93 -2.20 6.11
CA GLU A 77 12.39 -3.39 5.46
C GLU A 77 12.44 -3.27 3.94
N LEU A 78 11.98 -2.15 3.40
CA LEU A 78 12.00 -1.91 1.95
C LEU A 78 13.42 -1.90 1.41
N ALA A 79 14.36 -1.25 2.12
CA ALA A 79 15.76 -1.21 1.71
C ALA A 79 16.37 -2.61 1.67
N GLU A 80 16.06 -3.45 2.65
CA GLU A 80 16.53 -4.83 2.71
C GLU A 80 15.99 -5.65 1.54
N TYR A 81 14.69 -5.56 1.27
CA TYR A 81 14.08 -6.31 0.16
C TYR A 81 14.61 -5.84 -1.20
N ILE A 82 14.75 -4.54 -1.38
CA ILE A 82 15.31 -3.98 -2.62
C ILE A 82 16.74 -4.47 -2.84
N SER A 83 17.56 -4.44 -1.80
CA SER A 83 18.94 -4.91 -1.88
C SER A 83 19.02 -6.40 -2.24
N LEU A 84 18.20 -7.21 -1.58
CA LEU A 84 18.16 -8.65 -1.83
C LEU A 84 17.74 -8.96 -3.27
N LEU A 85 16.70 -8.30 -3.76
CA LEU A 85 16.19 -8.50 -5.12
C LEU A 85 17.18 -7.98 -6.17
N LYS A 86 17.89 -6.90 -5.87
CA LYS A 86 18.94 -6.36 -6.75
C LYS A 86 20.06 -7.38 -6.97
N GLU A 87 20.39 -8.14 -5.93
CA GLU A 87 21.44 -9.16 -5.99
C GLU A 87 20.96 -10.49 -6.59
N GLY A 88 19.71 -10.56 -7.04
CA GLY A 88 19.13 -11.76 -7.64
C GLY A 88 18.54 -12.73 -6.63
N GLY A 89 18.39 -12.32 -5.37
CA GLY A 89 17.73 -13.12 -4.36
C GLY A 89 16.21 -13.14 -4.49
N GLU A 90 15.57 -13.87 -3.61
CA GLU A 90 14.11 -13.97 -3.58
C GLU A 90 13.59 -13.57 -2.20
N VAL A 91 12.41 -12.95 -2.18
CA VAL A 91 11.70 -12.61 -0.96
C VAL A 91 10.40 -13.42 -0.90
N SER A 92 10.13 -14.04 0.24
CA SER A 92 8.90 -14.82 0.43
C SER A 92 7.65 -13.97 0.22
N GLU A 93 6.66 -14.52 -0.46
CA GLU A 93 5.36 -13.87 -0.66
C GLU A 93 4.64 -13.57 0.66
N ARG A 94 4.98 -14.27 1.73
CA ARG A 94 4.44 -14.01 3.06
C ARG A 94 4.99 -12.73 3.69
N MET A 95 6.21 -12.35 3.29
CA MET A 95 6.90 -11.18 3.81
C MET A 95 6.67 -9.95 2.96
N PHE A 96 6.56 -10.12 1.66
CA PHE A 96 6.49 -9.03 0.70
C PHE A 96 5.66 -9.46 -0.52
N PRO A 97 4.75 -8.60 -1.01
CA PRO A 97 3.89 -8.97 -2.14
C PRO A 97 4.70 -9.33 -3.38
N SER A 98 4.30 -10.40 -4.04
CA SER A 98 5.00 -10.88 -5.25
C SER A 98 5.07 -9.85 -6.36
N TYR A 99 4.04 -9.03 -6.53
CA TYR A 99 4.05 -8.00 -7.57
C TYR A 99 5.14 -6.94 -7.35
N LEU A 100 5.41 -6.58 -6.09
CA LEU A 100 6.49 -5.65 -5.76
C LEU A 100 7.87 -6.29 -6.00
N SER A 101 8.03 -7.55 -5.63
CA SER A 101 9.27 -8.29 -5.92
C SER A 101 9.53 -8.37 -7.42
N THR A 102 8.50 -8.65 -8.21
CA THR A 102 8.58 -8.68 -9.67
C THR A 102 8.97 -7.32 -10.22
N PHE A 103 8.32 -6.26 -9.76
CA PHE A 103 8.61 -4.90 -10.22
C PHE A 103 10.04 -4.49 -9.92
N ILE A 104 10.52 -4.73 -8.71
CA ILE A 104 11.88 -4.38 -8.30
C ILE A 104 12.92 -5.15 -9.14
N SER A 105 12.70 -6.44 -9.34
CA SER A 105 13.60 -7.27 -10.17
C SER A 105 13.62 -6.78 -11.61
N GLU A 106 12.46 -6.46 -12.19
CA GLU A 106 12.37 -5.91 -13.54
C GLU A 106 13.10 -4.55 -13.64
N TYR A 107 12.93 -3.70 -12.62
CA TYR A 107 13.57 -2.38 -12.60
C TYR A 107 15.09 -2.46 -12.77
N PHE A 108 15.73 -3.39 -12.07
CA PHE A 108 17.18 -3.55 -12.17
C PHE A 108 17.64 -4.26 -13.44
N ASN A 109 16.74 -4.99 -14.11
CA ASN A 109 17.05 -5.70 -15.35
C ASN A 109 16.69 -4.90 -16.62
N MET A 110 15.95 -3.81 -16.47
CA MET A 110 15.54 -2.96 -17.59
C MET A 110 16.51 -1.81 -17.77
N SER A 111 16.81 -1.50 -19.02
CA SER A 111 17.65 -0.34 -19.39
C SER A 111 16.82 0.94 -19.65
N VAL A 112 15.56 0.94 -19.28
CA VAL A 112 14.65 2.07 -19.53
C VAL A 112 14.69 3.02 -18.35
N GLU A 113 15.09 4.27 -18.62
CA GLU A 113 15.21 5.33 -17.61
C GLU A 113 13.96 6.21 -17.52
N ASP A 114 12.85 5.81 -18.13
CA ASP A 114 11.64 6.61 -18.15
C ASP A 114 10.81 6.36 -16.89
N ASP A 115 10.76 7.35 -16.00
CA ASP A 115 10.00 7.29 -14.75
C ASP A 115 8.51 7.03 -14.98
N PHE A 116 7.96 7.56 -16.06
CA PHE A 116 6.56 7.38 -16.41
C PHE A 116 6.22 5.92 -16.69
N LEU A 117 7.10 5.23 -17.41
CA LEU A 117 6.92 3.80 -17.71
C LEU A 117 6.98 2.96 -16.43
N HIS A 118 7.85 3.34 -15.50
CA HIS A 118 7.98 2.65 -14.22
C HIS A 118 6.70 2.79 -13.37
N GLU A 119 6.15 3.99 -13.28
CA GLU A 119 4.91 4.23 -12.54
C GLU A 119 3.73 3.46 -13.16
N ASP A 120 3.60 3.49 -14.48
CA ASP A 120 2.54 2.78 -15.19
C ASP A 120 2.67 1.27 -15.02
N ARG A 121 3.90 0.76 -15.10
CA ARG A 121 4.16 -0.68 -14.91
C ARG A 121 3.81 -1.12 -13.50
N LEU A 122 4.21 -0.36 -12.50
CA LEU A 122 3.90 -0.66 -11.11
C LEU A 122 2.39 -0.61 -10.86
N ALA A 123 1.71 0.39 -11.39
CA ALA A 123 0.26 0.49 -11.29
C ALA A 123 -0.43 -0.72 -11.91
N ALA A 124 0.01 -1.15 -13.09
CA ALA A 124 -0.55 -2.32 -13.76
C ALA A 124 -0.35 -3.60 -12.92
N LEU A 125 0.82 -3.78 -12.36
CA LEU A 125 1.12 -4.93 -11.49
C LEU A 125 0.29 -4.91 -10.22
N TYR A 126 0.12 -3.73 -9.62
CA TYR A 126 -0.70 -3.57 -8.42
C TYR A 126 -2.17 -3.91 -8.68
N TYR A 127 -2.74 -3.40 -9.77
CA TYR A 127 -4.12 -3.73 -10.13
C TYR A 127 -4.31 -5.21 -10.43
N ALA A 128 -3.36 -5.82 -11.12
CA ALA A 128 -3.42 -7.27 -11.37
C ALA A 128 -3.38 -8.07 -10.07
N TYR A 129 -2.54 -7.65 -9.13
CA TYR A 129 -2.47 -8.27 -7.81
C TYR A 129 -3.79 -8.11 -7.05
N ALA A 130 -4.36 -6.91 -7.05
CA ALA A 130 -5.63 -6.63 -6.41
C ALA A 130 -6.77 -7.49 -7.00
N MET A 131 -6.77 -7.68 -8.31
CA MET A 131 -7.75 -8.52 -9.00
C MET A 131 -7.62 -10.01 -8.60
N LYS A 132 -6.40 -10.48 -8.33
CA LYS A 132 -6.18 -11.84 -7.84
C LYS A 132 -6.70 -12.07 -6.43
N CYS A 133 -6.80 -11.04 -5.63
CA CYS A 133 -7.35 -11.13 -4.27
C CYS A 133 -8.86 -11.35 -4.23
N LYS A 134 -9.48 -11.50 -5.33
CA LYS A 134 -10.78 -12.08 -5.71
C LYS A 134 -12.07 -11.65 -5.05
N ASN A 135 -13.06 -11.52 -5.91
CA ASN A 135 -14.49 -11.61 -5.62
C ASN A 135 -15.00 -10.44 -4.79
N LYS A 136 -15.72 -10.78 -3.75
CA LYS A 136 -16.28 -9.82 -2.82
C LYS A 136 -15.23 -8.89 -2.20
N PHE A 137 -13.97 -9.33 -2.08
CA PHE A 137 -12.90 -8.49 -1.55
C PHE A 137 -12.55 -7.35 -2.49
N VAL A 138 -12.41 -7.64 -3.78
CA VAL A 138 -12.10 -6.62 -4.78
C VAL A 138 -13.22 -5.60 -4.84
N SER A 139 -14.46 -6.05 -4.86
CA SER A 139 -15.64 -5.17 -4.88
C SER A 139 -15.69 -4.29 -3.61
N ALA A 140 -15.50 -4.90 -2.45
CA ALA A 140 -15.49 -4.17 -1.18
C ALA A 140 -14.32 -3.18 -1.12
N TRP A 141 -13.14 -3.57 -1.61
CA TRP A 141 -11.97 -2.71 -1.64
C TRP A 141 -12.19 -1.47 -2.52
N PHE A 142 -12.75 -1.65 -3.72
CA PHE A 142 -13.04 -0.51 -4.58
C PHE A 142 -14.04 0.44 -3.94
N SER A 143 -15.08 -0.08 -3.32
CA SER A 143 -16.06 0.74 -2.62
C SER A 143 -15.42 1.49 -1.45
N PHE A 144 -14.61 0.81 -0.66
CA PHE A 144 -13.90 1.40 0.46
C PHE A 144 -12.92 2.49 0.00
N ASN A 145 -12.13 2.19 -1.01
CA ASN A 145 -11.15 3.12 -1.57
C ASN A 145 -11.84 4.38 -2.14
N LEU A 146 -12.96 4.20 -2.83
CA LEU A 146 -13.72 5.31 -3.38
C LEU A 146 -14.22 6.24 -2.27
N VAL A 147 -14.76 5.70 -1.20
CA VAL A 147 -15.25 6.49 -0.08
C VAL A 147 -14.11 7.21 0.63
N ILE A 148 -13.00 6.54 0.90
CA ILE A 148 -11.82 7.15 1.53
C ILE A 148 -11.29 8.31 0.68
N ASN A 149 -11.17 8.12 -0.63
CA ASN A 149 -10.68 9.18 -1.52
C ASN A 149 -11.64 10.37 -1.60
N ASN A 150 -12.92 10.15 -1.47
CA ASN A 150 -13.91 11.22 -1.47
C ASN A 150 -13.95 11.99 -0.14
N VAL A 151 -13.53 11.37 0.95
CA VAL A 151 -13.51 11.99 2.27
C VAL A 151 -12.19 12.71 2.53
N LEU A 152 -11.11 12.13 2.11
CA LEU A 152 -9.76 12.67 2.29
C LEU A 152 -9.35 13.61 1.15
#